data_131387586e04008cdcb976d3605ad073
#
_entry.id   131387586e04008cdcb976d3605ad073
#
_cell.length_a   1.000
_cell.length_b   1.000
_cell.length_c   1.000
_cell.angle_alpha   90.00
_cell.angle_beta   90.00
_cell.angle_gamma   90.00
#
_symmetry.space_group_name_H-M   'P 1'
#
loop_
_entity.id
_entity.type
_entity.pdbx_description
1 polymer ?
#
loop_
_entity_poly.entity_id
_entity_poly.type
_entity_poly.pdbx_seq_one_letter_code
_entity_poly.pdbx_strand_id
1 'polypeptide(L)'
;MFSRLVVAALFGGGLAGLLGGILQRVFVQPVLLLAERYESGALQHFGAVASSRFALDYGALDWVRDGLSLSFSIVIYIGYALILAAAMGMAIQRSHQLTVKKGLIWGVAGFVTFHLAPGFSLPPEVPGVAAGDITSRQIWWFATVAMTGAGLWLMAFHNGLKIHALAAVLLLLPHAIGAPIPDELAGPVPPEIASLFAARAFGLGLLIWVWLGALTAHFMTSEGLTSSPSSS
;
A
#
# COMPACT_ATOMS: atom_id res chain seq x y z
N MET A 1 22.46 -7.81 14.48
CA MET A 1 21.13 -7.17 14.45
C MET A 1 20.73 -6.77 13.04
N PHE A 2 21.52 -5.95 12.34
CA PHE A 2 21.16 -5.47 10.98
C PHE A 2 20.90 -6.61 9.98
N SER A 3 21.79 -7.59 9.86
CA SER A 3 21.62 -8.73 8.95
C SER A 3 20.32 -9.50 9.17
N ARG A 4 19.92 -9.67 10.43
CA ARG A 4 18.66 -10.35 10.78
C ARG A 4 17.42 -9.56 10.34
N LEU A 5 17.44 -8.22 10.50
CA LEU A 5 16.37 -7.36 9.99
C LEU A 5 16.24 -7.48 8.47
N VAL A 6 17.37 -7.49 7.76
CA VAL A 6 17.40 -7.65 6.31
C VAL A 6 16.86 -9.03 5.89
N VAL A 7 17.30 -10.10 6.54
CA VAL A 7 16.82 -11.46 6.25
C VAL A 7 15.32 -11.59 6.50
N ALA A 8 14.84 -11.09 7.65
CA ALA A 8 13.41 -11.10 7.96
C ALA A 8 12.58 -10.30 6.93
N ALA A 9 13.10 -9.17 6.47
CA ALA A 9 12.45 -8.37 5.44
C ALA A 9 12.46 -9.05 4.06
N LEU A 10 13.55 -9.72 3.68
CA LEU A 10 13.63 -10.46 2.41
C LEU A 10 12.62 -11.61 2.37
N PHE A 11 12.55 -12.43 3.42
CA PHE A 11 11.59 -13.54 3.45
C PHE A 11 10.16 -13.05 3.64
N GLY A 12 9.90 -12.16 4.61
CA GLY A 12 8.57 -11.62 4.86
C GLY A 12 8.02 -10.83 3.69
N GLY A 13 8.84 -9.92 3.14
CA GLY A 13 8.49 -9.12 1.98
C GLY A 13 8.38 -9.93 0.70
N GLY A 14 9.31 -10.87 0.47
CA GLY A 14 9.29 -11.76 -0.68
C GLY A 14 8.02 -12.61 -0.75
N LEU A 15 7.63 -13.24 0.36
CA LEU A 15 6.39 -14.04 0.44
C LEU A 15 5.13 -13.16 0.31
N ALA A 16 5.10 -12.00 0.96
CA ALA A 16 3.97 -11.09 0.84
C ALA A 16 3.84 -10.53 -0.57
N GLY A 17 4.97 -10.18 -1.22
CA GLY A 17 4.99 -9.68 -2.59
C GLY A 17 4.60 -10.75 -3.62
N LEU A 18 5.03 -12.00 -3.42
CA LEU A 18 4.61 -13.13 -4.26
C LEU A 18 3.09 -13.34 -4.17
N LEU A 19 2.55 -13.43 -2.96
CA LEU A 19 1.11 -13.56 -2.75
C LEU A 19 0.37 -12.36 -3.33
N GLY A 20 0.90 -11.14 -3.09
CA GLY A 20 0.32 -9.89 -3.58
C GLY A 20 0.25 -9.84 -5.10
N GLY A 21 1.32 -10.19 -5.79
CA GLY A 21 1.37 -10.21 -7.24
C GLY A 21 0.39 -11.23 -7.85
N ILE A 22 0.27 -12.42 -7.25
CA ILE A 22 -0.71 -13.44 -7.68
C ILE A 22 -2.14 -12.93 -7.50
N LEU A 23 -2.46 -12.38 -6.33
CA LEU A 23 -3.81 -11.86 -6.05
C LEU A 23 -4.13 -10.62 -6.90
N GLN A 24 -3.13 -9.76 -7.15
CA GLN A 24 -3.28 -8.60 -8.05
C GLN A 24 -3.61 -9.04 -9.47
N ARG A 25 -2.97 -10.09 -9.99
CA ARG A 25 -3.26 -10.69 -11.30
C ARG A 25 -4.71 -11.14 -11.41
N VAL A 26 -5.26 -11.69 -10.34
CA VAL A 26 -6.63 -12.24 -10.32
C VAL A 26 -7.69 -11.16 -10.09
N PHE A 27 -7.46 -10.25 -9.13
CA PHE A 27 -8.51 -9.34 -8.68
C PHE A 27 -8.42 -7.92 -9.23
N VAL A 28 -7.21 -7.41 -9.48
CA VAL A 28 -6.99 -5.99 -9.84
C VAL A 28 -6.73 -5.83 -11.32
N GLN A 29 -5.85 -6.65 -11.89
CA GLN A 29 -5.44 -6.56 -13.29
C GLN A 29 -6.59 -6.67 -14.29
N PRO A 30 -7.64 -7.51 -14.12
CA PRO A 30 -8.74 -7.54 -15.07
C PRO A 30 -9.52 -6.22 -15.15
N VAL A 31 -9.57 -5.46 -14.06
CA VAL A 31 -10.18 -4.12 -14.05
C VAL A 31 -9.29 -3.10 -14.75
N LEU A 32 -7.98 -3.20 -14.55
CA LEU A 32 -6.99 -2.37 -15.23
C LEU A 32 -7.05 -2.58 -16.75
N LEU A 33 -7.03 -3.83 -17.20
CA LEU A 33 -7.13 -4.18 -18.64
C LEU A 33 -8.45 -3.71 -19.27
N LEU A 34 -9.54 -3.72 -18.50
CA LEU A 34 -10.81 -3.18 -18.96
C LEU A 34 -10.74 -1.65 -19.13
N ALA A 35 -10.09 -0.94 -18.20
CA ALA A 35 -9.89 0.51 -18.31
C ALA A 35 -9.02 0.88 -19.53
N GLU A 36 -7.95 0.13 -19.80
CA GLU A 36 -7.08 0.31 -20.97
C GLU A 36 -7.86 0.18 -22.30
N ARG A 37 -8.87 -0.67 -22.35
CA ARG A 37 -9.75 -0.80 -23.55
C ARG A 37 -10.62 0.44 -23.78
N TYR A 38 -11.03 1.12 -22.73
CA TYR A 38 -11.72 2.41 -22.84
C TYR A 38 -10.74 3.52 -23.21
N GLU A 39 -9.56 3.56 -22.59
CA GLU A 39 -8.51 4.53 -22.89
C GLU A 39 -8.07 4.46 -24.37
N SER A 40 -7.86 3.25 -24.88
CA SER A 40 -7.46 3.01 -26.28
C SER A 40 -8.59 3.23 -27.31
N GLY A 41 -9.84 3.47 -26.86
CA GLY A 41 -11.01 3.61 -27.74
C GLY A 41 -11.58 2.28 -28.26
N ALA A 42 -11.03 1.14 -27.84
CA ALA A 42 -11.58 -0.19 -28.18
C ALA A 42 -13.00 -0.42 -27.58
N LEU A 43 -13.30 0.26 -26.50
CA LEU A 43 -14.63 0.36 -25.90
C LEU A 43 -15.01 1.84 -25.78
N GLN A 44 -16.31 2.15 -25.91
CA GLN A 44 -16.83 3.51 -25.78
C GLN A 44 -17.86 3.56 -24.65
N HIS A 45 -17.71 4.56 -23.76
CA HIS A 45 -18.66 4.80 -22.68
C HIS A 45 -19.85 5.65 -23.15
N PHE A 46 -19.58 6.61 -24.04
CA PHE A 46 -20.58 7.53 -24.57
C PHE A 46 -20.75 7.35 -26.08
N GLY A 47 -21.95 7.64 -26.61
CA GLY A 47 -22.26 7.64 -28.03
C GLY A 47 -23.24 6.55 -28.45
N ALA A 48 -23.55 6.49 -29.76
CA ALA A 48 -24.57 5.60 -30.33
C ALA A 48 -24.20 4.10 -30.25
N VAL A 49 -22.95 3.78 -30.00
CA VAL A 49 -22.41 2.39 -29.93
C VAL A 49 -21.78 2.14 -28.55
N ALA A 50 -22.38 2.70 -27.50
CA ALA A 50 -21.90 2.46 -26.14
C ALA A 50 -21.89 0.96 -25.79
N SER A 51 -20.78 0.48 -25.24
CA SER A 51 -20.62 -0.93 -24.85
C SER A 51 -21.44 -1.21 -23.59
N SER A 52 -22.54 -1.93 -23.73
CA SER A 52 -23.52 -2.17 -22.65
C SER A 52 -23.19 -3.34 -21.72
N ARG A 53 -22.11 -4.10 -21.99
CA ARG A 53 -21.78 -5.27 -21.18
C ARG A 53 -20.50 -5.04 -20.38
N PHE A 54 -20.64 -5.05 -19.07
CA PHE A 54 -19.52 -5.17 -18.14
C PHE A 54 -19.05 -6.64 -18.13
N ALA A 55 -17.92 -6.89 -18.76
CA ALA A 55 -17.29 -8.20 -18.74
C ALA A 55 -15.80 -8.04 -18.39
N LEU A 56 -15.40 -8.59 -17.25
CA LEU A 56 -13.98 -8.67 -16.90
C LEU A 56 -13.34 -9.75 -17.78
N ASP A 57 -12.35 -9.33 -18.55
CA ASP A 57 -11.48 -10.24 -19.30
C ASP A 57 -10.20 -10.47 -18.50
N TYR A 58 -9.95 -11.68 -18.10
CA TYR A 58 -8.72 -12.05 -17.37
C TYR A 58 -7.49 -12.06 -18.27
N GLY A 59 -7.67 -11.91 -19.58
CA GLY A 59 -6.63 -11.95 -20.60
C GLY A 59 -5.86 -13.27 -20.64
N ALA A 60 -5.24 -13.56 -21.79
CA ALA A 60 -4.28 -14.65 -21.86
C ALA A 60 -3.06 -14.35 -20.98
N LEU A 61 -2.40 -15.40 -20.47
CA LEU A 61 -1.12 -15.28 -19.77
C LEU A 61 -0.09 -14.65 -20.70
N ASP A 62 0.39 -13.48 -20.31
CA ASP A 62 1.55 -12.82 -20.93
C ASP A 62 2.75 -12.97 -19.98
N TRP A 63 3.63 -13.93 -20.30
CA TRP A 63 4.75 -14.28 -19.44
C TRP A 63 5.68 -13.10 -19.14
N VAL A 64 5.83 -12.18 -20.09
CA VAL A 64 6.70 -11.00 -19.91
C VAL A 64 6.02 -9.99 -18.99
N ARG A 65 4.82 -9.57 -19.31
CA ARG A 65 4.07 -8.59 -18.51
C ARG A 65 3.78 -9.11 -17.10
N ASP A 66 3.23 -10.31 -17.01
CA ASP A 66 2.80 -10.91 -15.74
C ASP A 66 4.02 -11.26 -14.87
N GLY A 67 5.12 -11.73 -15.49
CA GLY A 67 6.39 -11.99 -14.80
C GLY A 67 7.08 -10.73 -14.29
N LEU A 68 7.10 -9.65 -15.07
CA LEU A 68 7.63 -8.36 -14.64
C LEU A 68 6.77 -7.75 -13.52
N SER A 69 5.45 -7.81 -13.64
CA SER A 69 4.53 -7.33 -12.59
C SER A 69 4.73 -8.07 -11.27
N LEU A 70 4.86 -9.40 -11.32
CA LEU A 70 5.14 -10.23 -10.15
C LEU A 70 6.49 -9.89 -9.52
N SER A 71 7.53 -9.77 -10.33
CA SER A 71 8.88 -9.41 -9.87
C SER A 71 8.90 -8.04 -9.22
N PHE A 72 8.23 -7.06 -9.82
CA PHE A 72 8.09 -5.72 -9.27
C PHE A 72 7.33 -5.73 -7.94
N SER A 73 6.25 -6.51 -7.84
CA SER A 73 5.50 -6.70 -6.58
C SER A 73 6.41 -7.23 -5.48
N ILE A 74 7.20 -8.28 -5.76
CA ILE A 74 8.14 -8.85 -4.79
C ILE A 74 9.14 -7.79 -4.30
N VAL A 75 9.77 -7.05 -5.22
CA VAL A 75 10.77 -6.03 -4.87
C VAL A 75 10.16 -4.91 -4.02
N ILE A 76 8.99 -4.41 -4.39
CA ILE A 76 8.29 -3.35 -3.64
C ILE A 76 7.94 -3.81 -2.22
N TYR A 77 7.41 -5.03 -2.07
CA TYR A 77 7.04 -5.53 -0.74
C TYR A 77 8.27 -5.87 0.12
N ILE A 78 9.41 -6.25 -0.47
CA ILE A 78 10.69 -6.33 0.24
C ILE A 78 11.08 -4.93 0.75
N GLY A 79 10.95 -3.88 -0.05
CA GLY A 79 11.19 -2.51 0.35
C GLY A 79 10.31 -2.07 1.52
N TYR A 80 9.01 -2.35 1.47
CA TYR A 80 8.09 -2.08 2.58
C TYR A 80 8.42 -2.89 3.83
N ALA A 81 8.81 -4.16 3.67
CA ALA A 81 9.24 -5.01 4.78
C ALA A 81 10.49 -4.47 5.47
N LEU A 82 11.45 -3.90 4.72
CA LEU A 82 12.64 -3.26 5.29
C LEU A 82 12.27 -2.06 6.16
N ILE A 83 11.38 -1.20 5.69
CA ILE A 83 10.88 -0.05 6.46
C ILE A 83 10.17 -0.54 7.72
N LEU A 84 9.31 -1.54 7.58
CA LEU A 84 8.53 -2.09 8.70
C LEU A 84 9.44 -2.77 9.73
N ALA A 85 10.42 -3.57 9.27
CA ALA A 85 11.42 -4.22 10.13
C ALA A 85 12.28 -3.20 10.89
N ALA A 86 12.67 -2.10 10.23
CA ALA A 86 13.39 -1.02 10.88
C ALA A 86 12.54 -0.36 11.99
N ALA A 87 11.28 -0.05 11.71
CA ALA A 87 10.35 0.52 12.68
C ALA A 87 10.09 -0.44 13.86
N MET A 88 9.84 -1.72 13.58
CA MET A 88 9.71 -2.76 14.62
C MET A 88 10.99 -2.90 15.45
N GLY A 89 12.17 -2.83 14.81
CA GLY A 89 13.47 -2.88 15.47
C GLY A 89 13.68 -1.71 16.42
N MET A 90 13.27 -0.49 16.05
CA MET A 90 13.30 0.68 16.93
C MET A 90 12.34 0.52 18.12
N ALA A 91 11.18 -0.10 17.92
CA ALA A 91 10.24 -0.38 19.01
C ALA A 91 10.84 -1.41 20.00
N ILE A 92 11.47 -2.46 19.50
CA ILE A 92 12.15 -3.46 20.35
C ILE A 92 13.24 -2.82 21.20
N GLN A 93 14.06 -1.91 20.63
CA GLN A 93 15.09 -1.19 21.39
C GLN A 93 14.53 -0.33 22.53
N ARG A 94 13.26 0.05 22.45
CA ARG A 94 12.52 0.77 23.50
C ARG A 94 11.75 -0.16 24.44
N SER A 95 12.19 -1.42 24.56
CA SER A 95 11.63 -2.45 25.43
C SER A 95 10.22 -2.89 25.10
N HIS A 96 9.76 -2.66 23.85
CA HIS A 96 8.48 -3.18 23.38
C HIS A 96 8.65 -4.61 22.84
N GLN A 97 7.88 -5.54 23.39
CA GLN A 97 7.88 -6.92 22.90
C GLN A 97 7.22 -7.00 21.52
N LEU A 98 7.88 -7.66 20.57
CA LEU A 98 7.32 -7.99 19.27
C LEU A 98 6.75 -9.40 19.30
N THR A 99 5.55 -9.56 18.74
CA THR A 99 4.87 -10.85 18.52
C THR A 99 4.21 -10.83 17.15
N VAL A 100 3.89 -12.00 16.59
CA VAL A 100 3.16 -12.08 15.31
C VAL A 100 1.82 -11.34 15.38
N LYS A 101 1.10 -11.41 16.53
CA LYS A 101 -0.14 -10.63 16.73
C LYS A 101 0.09 -9.12 16.65
N LYS A 102 1.16 -8.62 17.24
CA LYS A 102 1.53 -7.21 17.08
C LYS A 102 1.99 -6.90 15.66
N GLY A 103 2.57 -7.87 14.94
CA GLY A 103 2.89 -7.78 13.53
C GLY A 103 1.69 -7.43 12.67
N LEU A 104 0.51 -8.00 12.96
CA LEU A 104 -0.75 -7.63 12.27
C LEU A 104 -1.07 -6.13 12.43
N ILE A 105 -0.89 -5.59 13.64
CA ILE A 105 -1.13 -4.16 13.92
C ILE A 105 -0.12 -3.29 13.15
N TRP A 106 1.14 -3.70 13.11
CA TRP A 106 2.16 -3.05 12.32
C TRP A 106 1.83 -3.05 10.83
N GLY A 107 1.29 -4.17 10.32
CA GLY A 107 0.81 -4.25 8.94
C GLY A 107 -0.33 -3.28 8.67
N VAL A 108 -1.33 -3.21 9.56
CA VAL A 108 -2.42 -2.23 9.44
C VAL A 108 -1.88 -0.79 9.48
N ALA A 109 -0.96 -0.48 10.40
CA ALA A 109 -0.35 0.85 10.48
C ALA A 109 0.42 1.20 9.20
N GLY A 110 1.14 0.23 8.62
CA GLY A 110 1.80 0.38 7.32
C GLY A 110 0.80 0.64 6.20
N PHE A 111 -0.28 -0.14 6.12
CA PHE A 111 -1.35 0.09 5.15
C PHE A 111 -1.96 1.51 5.28
N VAL A 112 -2.28 1.92 6.50
CA VAL A 112 -2.80 3.28 6.75
C VAL A 112 -1.81 4.33 6.28
N THR A 113 -0.53 4.15 6.57
CA THR A 113 0.52 5.11 6.23
C THR A 113 0.76 5.24 4.73
N PHE A 114 0.90 4.12 4.03
CA PHE A 114 1.34 4.11 2.62
C PHE A 114 0.20 4.07 1.61
N HIS A 115 -0.99 3.63 2.01
CA HIS A 115 -2.12 3.45 1.10
C HIS A 115 -3.36 4.23 1.51
N LEU A 116 -3.89 4.00 2.73
CA LEU A 116 -5.18 4.55 3.11
C LEU A 116 -5.14 6.07 3.26
N ALA A 117 -4.19 6.61 4.02
CA ALA A 117 -4.12 8.06 4.25
C ALA A 117 -3.87 8.82 2.94
N PRO A 118 -2.82 8.54 2.15
CA PRO A 118 -2.67 9.24 0.88
C PRO A 118 -3.83 8.95 -0.09
N GLY A 119 -4.34 7.74 -0.12
CA GLY A 119 -5.41 7.35 -1.04
C GLY A 119 -6.79 7.88 -0.66
N PHE A 120 -6.97 8.42 0.53
CA PHE A 120 -8.20 9.10 0.91
C PHE A 120 -8.46 10.36 0.05
N SER A 121 -7.41 11.10 -0.28
CA SER A 121 -7.50 12.30 -1.12
C SER A 121 -6.92 12.10 -2.52
N LEU A 122 -6.08 11.09 -2.72
CA LEU A 122 -5.44 10.75 -3.99
C LEU A 122 -5.56 9.22 -4.22
N PRO A 123 -6.78 8.74 -4.55
CA PRO A 123 -7.04 7.32 -4.70
C PRO A 123 -6.24 6.71 -5.85
N PRO A 124 -6.03 5.38 -5.85
CA PRO A 124 -5.46 4.67 -6.99
C PRO A 124 -6.30 4.90 -8.24
N GLU A 125 -5.65 5.28 -9.33
CA GLU A 125 -6.28 5.62 -10.61
C GLU A 125 -6.01 4.54 -11.66
N VAL A 126 -6.92 4.41 -12.61
CA VAL A 126 -6.75 3.59 -13.81
C VAL A 126 -6.28 4.47 -14.98
N PRO A 127 -5.65 3.89 -16.02
CA PRO A 127 -5.35 4.60 -17.26
C PRO A 127 -6.62 5.24 -17.86
N GLY A 128 -6.47 6.40 -18.49
CA GLY A 128 -7.57 7.13 -19.11
C GLY A 128 -8.44 7.98 -18.16
N VAL A 129 -8.07 8.07 -16.87
CA VAL A 129 -8.65 9.03 -15.93
C VAL A 129 -7.76 10.28 -15.89
N ALA A 130 -8.38 11.46 -15.83
CA ALA A 130 -7.65 12.71 -15.71
C ALA A 130 -6.86 12.76 -14.40
N ALA A 131 -5.58 13.08 -14.47
CA ALA A 131 -4.69 13.14 -13.33
C ALA A 131 -4.01 14.51 -13.25
N GLY A 132 -3.81 15.02 -12.03
CA GLY A 132 -3.05 16.24 -11.79
C GLY A 132 -1.55 16.09 -12.05
N ASP A 133 -0.81 17.20 -11.96
CA ASP A 133 0.66 17.21 -12.15
C ASP A 133 1.34 16.15 -11.27
N ILE A 134 2.16 15.32 -11.91
CA ILE A 134 2.81 14.18 -11.26
C ILE A 134 3.76 14.59 -10.14
N THR A 135 4.49 15.70 -10.30
CA THR A 135 5.47 16.18 -9.31
C THR A 135 4.75 16.64 -8.04
N SER A 136 3.70 17.42 -8.22
CA SER A 136 2.86 17.89 -7.09
C SER A 136 2.21 16.75 -6.34
N ARG A 137 1.70 15.74 -7.07
CA ARG A 137 1.12 14.52 -6.50
C ARG A 137 2.15 13.71 -5.70
N GLN A 138 3.36 13.55 -6.22
CA GLN A 138 4.45 12.85 -5.52
C GLN A 138 4.86 13.58 -4.24
N ILE A 139 5.06 14.90 -4.29
CA ILE A 139 5.42 15.70 -3.11
C ILE A 139 4.33 15.58 -2.05
N TRP A 140 3.06 15.74 -2.43
CA TRP A 140 1.94 15.63 -1.50
C TRP A 140 1.85 14.21 -0.91
N TRP A 141 2.03 13.17 -1.74
CA TRP A 141 2.00 11.78 -1.30
C TRP A 141 3.10 11.49 -0.26
N PHE A 142 4.35 11.86 -0.54
CA PHE A 142 5.47 11.66 0.41
C PHE A 142 5.27 12.44 1.70
N ALA A 143 4.78 13.67 1.62
CA ALA A 143 4.46 14.47 2.80
C ALA A 143 3.37 13.79 3.66
N THR A 144 2.31 13.30 3.03
CA THR A 144 1.21 12.58 3.70
C THR A 144 1.71 11.30 4.36
N VAL A 145 2.53 10.49 3.68
CA VAL A 145 3.13 9.28 4.24
C VAL A 145 4.00 9.61 5.46
N ALA A 146 4.89 10.61 5.34
CA ALA A 146 5.78 10.99 6.43
C ALA A 146 5.00 11.50 7.66
N MET A 147 4.01 12.35 7.43
CA MET A 147 3.18 12.91 8.50
C MET A 147 2.29 11.85 9.16
N THR A 148 1.69 10.96 8.36
CA THR A 148 0.87 9.86 8.88
C THR A 148 1.70 8.88 9.70
N GLY A 149 2.87 8.47 9.18
CA GLY A 149 3.77 7.58 9.90
C GLY A 149 4.26 8.17 11.22
N ALA A 150 4.64 9.47 11.22
CA ALA A 150 5.03 10.18 12.43
C ALA A 150 3.85 10.31 13.43
N GLY A 151 2.67 10.65 12.95
CA GLY A 151 1.46 10.76 13.78
C GLY A 151 1.11 9.42 14.45
N LEU A 152 1.07 8.33 13.70
CA LEU A 152 0.81 6.98 14.24
C LEU A 152 1.91 6.56 15.24
N TRP A 153 3.18 6.88 14.96
CA TRP A 153 4.28 6.61 15.87
C TRP A 153 4.12 7.36 17.20
N LEU A 154 3.79 8.65 17.15
CA LEU A 154 3.54 9.44 18.36
C LEU A 154 2.38 8.88 19.17
N MET A 155 1.28 8.50 18.51
CA MET A 155 0.12 7.90 19.19
C MET A 155 0.44 6.55 19.84
N ALA A 156 1.28 5.73 19.19
CA ALA A 156 1.58 4.38 19.67
C ALA A 156 2.59 4.35 20.82
N PHE A 157 3.55 5.29 20.84
CA PHE A 157 4.73 5.19 21.71
C PHE A 157 4.94 6.35 22.68
N HIS A 158 4.07 7.36 22.64
CA HIS A 158 4.16 8.52 23.53
C HIS A 158 2.80 8.79 24.18
N ASN A 159 2.85 9.40 25.38
CA ASN A 159 1.65 9.73 26.14
C ASN A 159 1.55 11.25 26.35
N GLY A 160 0.34 11.72 26.59
CA GLY A 160 0.04 13.10 26.92
C GLY A 160 -0.80 13.83 25.87
N LEU A 161 -1.70 14.67 26.34
CA LEU A 161 -2.68 15.36 25.49
C LEU A 161 -2.02 16.18 24.37
N LYS A 162 -0.93 16.88 24.67
CA LYS A 162 -0.22 17.71 23.69
C LYS A 162 0.37 16.86 22.56
N ILE A 163 0.90 15.66 22.87
CA ILE A 163 1.48 14.76 21.89
C ILE A 163 0.36 14.15 21.00
N HIS A 164 -0.75 13.75 21.61
CA HIS A 164 -1.88 13.24 20.83
C HIS A 164 -2.54 14.35 19.97
N ALA A 165 -2.59 15.59 20.46
CA ALA A 165 -3.03 16.72 19.66
C ALA A 165 -2.09 16.96 18.45
N LEU A 166 -0.77 16.92 18.67
CA LEU A 166 0.21 17.01 17.56
C LEU A 166 0.04 15.86 16.56
N ALA A 167 -0.13 14.64 17.05
CA ALA A 167 -0.37 13.49 16.19
C ALA A 167 -1.65 13.66 15.34
N ALA A 168 -2.73 14.15 15.95
CA ALA A 168 -3.97 14.44 15.22
C ALA A 168 -3.76 15.52 14.14
N VAL A 169 -3.01 16.58 14.45
CA VAL A 169 -2.63 17.58 13.45
C VAL A 169 -1.84 16.97 12.30
N LEU A 170 -0.84 16.14 12.59
CA LEU A 170 -0.05 15.46 11.55
C LEU A 170 -0.91 14.58 10.65
N LEU A 171 -1.90 13.87 11.21
CA LEU A 171 -2.80 13.03 10.43
C LEU A 171 -3.76 13.82 9.55
N LEU A 172 -4.24 14.97 10.01
CA LEU A 172 -5.28 15.74 9.33
C LEU A 172 -4.73 16.83 8.39
N LEU A 173 -3.54 17.36 8.66
CA LEU A 173 -2.99 18.49 7.92
C LEU A 173 -2.85 18.27 6.41
N PRO A 174 -2.36 17.12 5.91
CA PRO A 174 -2.29 16.90 4.45
C PRO A 174 -3.66 16.97 3.78
N HIS A 175 -4.68 16.48 4.46
CA HIS A 175 -6.07 16.48 3.95
C HIS A 175 -6.72 17.87 4.05
N ALA A 176 -6.36 18.66 5.06
CA ALA A 176 -6.79 20.06 5.17
C ALA A 176 -6.16 20.95 4.09
N ILE A 177 -4.91 20.66 3.69
CA ILE A 177 -4.24 21.34 2.57
C ILE A 177 -4.89 20.91 1.24
N GLY A 178 -5.29 19.65 1.11
CA GLY A 178 -5.85 19.05 -0.10
C GLY A 178 -4.80 18.45 -1.01
N ALA A 179 -5.18 17.38 -1.72
CA ALA A 179 -4.35 16.76 -2.76
C ALA A 179 -4.44 17.56 -4.06
N PRO A 180 -3.39 17.53 -4.90
CA PRO A 180 -3.45 18.12 -6.23
C PRO A 180 -4.53 17.45 -7.08
N ILE A 181 -5.43 18.25 -7.63
CA ILE A 181 -6.51 17.84 -8.51
C ILE A 181 -6.16 18.14 -9.97
N PRO A 182 -6.69 17.39 -10.94
CA PRO A 182 -6.54 17.73 -12.36
C PRO A 182 -7.35 18.98 -12.72
N ASP A 183 -6.91 19.70 -13.76
CA ASP A 183 -7.60 20.90 -14.26
C ASP A 183 -8.97 20.55 -14.87
N GLU A 184 -9.09 19.35 -15.47
CA GLU A 184 -10.33 18.85 -16.06
C GLU A 184 -10.69 17.47 -15.49
N LEU A 185 -11.95 17.29 -15.12
CA LEU A 185 -12.50 16.02 -14.63
C LEU A 185 -13.19 15.27 -15.78
N ALA A 186 -12.41 14.91 -16.81
CA ALA A 186 -12.91 14.19 -17.97
C ALA A 186 -12.03 12.98 -18.28
N GLY A 187 -12.63 11.95 -18.88
CA GLY A 187 -11.92 10.75 -19.34
C GLY A 187 -12.86 9.76 -20.01
N PRO A 188 -12.33 8.87 -20.86
CA PRO A 188 -13.15 7.87 -21.57
C PRO A 188 -13.60 6.72 -20.66
N VAL A 189 -13.01 6.56 -19.47
CA VAL A 189 -13.28 5.43 -18.59
C VAL A 189 -14.52 5.67 -17.73
N PRO A 190 -15.46 4.71 -17.65
CA PRO A 190 -16.60 4.81 -16.74
C PRO A 190 -16.17 4.94 -15.28
N PRO A 191 -16.79 5.83 -14.49
CA PRO A 191 -16.45 6.04 -13.08
C PRO A 191 -16.62 4.79 -12.22
N GLU A 192 -17.50 3.87 -12.61
CA GLU A 192 -17.71 2.59 -11.94
C GLU A 192 -16.48 1.68 -12.04
N ILE A 193 -15.73 1.74 -13.14
CA ILE A 193 -14.49 0.98 -13.33
C ILE A 193 -13.38 1.56 -12.45
N ALA A 194 -13.26 2.89 -12.42
CA ALA A 194 -12.28 3.57 -11.58
C ALA A 194 -12.54 3.30 -10.08
N SER A 195 -13.80 3.38 -9.65
CA SER A 195 -14.19 3.10 -8.26
C SER A 195 -13.97 1.63 -7.88
N LEU A 196 -14.29 0.69 -8.77
CA LEU A 196 -14.06 -0.74 -8.56
C LEU A 196 -12.56 -1.05 -8.45
N PHE A 197 -11.74 -0.41 -9.29
CA PHE A 197 -10.28 -0.55 -9.23
C PHE A 197 -9.74 -0.07 -7.88
N ALA A 198 -10.12 1.14 -7.45
CA ALA A 198 -9.71 1.70 -6.17
C ALA A 198 -10.14 0.82 -4.99
N ALA A 199 -11.39 0.34 -4.98
CA ALA A 199 -11.90 -0.54 -3.93
C ALA A 199 -11.12 -1.86 -3.85
N ARG A 200 -10.83 -2.49 -5.00
CA ARG A 200 -10.04 -3.73 -5.05
C ARG A 200 -8.58 -3.50 -4.66
N ALA A 201 -7.97 -2.40 -5.10
CA ALA A 201 -6.61 -2.04 -4.76
C ALA A 201 -6.46 -1.82 -3.24
N PHE A 202 -7.40 -1.12 -2.60
CA PHE A 202 -7.40 -0.94 -1.14
C PHE A 202 -7.66 -2.23 -0.38
N GLY A 203 -8.67 -3.01 -0.78
CA GLY A 203 -8.99 -4.27 -0.10
C GLY A 203 -7.83 -5.26 -0.16
N LEU A 204 -7.23 -5.41 -1.34
CA LEU A 204 -6.06 -6.26 -1.52
C LEU A 204 -4.84 -5.69 -0.79
N GLY A 205 -4.61 -4.38 -0.87
CA GLY A 205 -3.53 -3.71 -0.16
C GLY A 205 -3.59 -3.97 1.34
N LEU A 206 -4.77 -3.83 1.97
CA LEU A 206 -4.94 -4.14 3.39
C LEU A 206 -4.57 -5.59 3.71
N LEU A 207 -5.09 -6.54 2.94
CA LEU A 207 -4.80 -7.97 3.13
C LEU A 207 -3.29 -8.24 3.10
N ILE A 208 -2.61 -7.74 2.07
CA ILE A 208 -1.18 -8.01 1.89
C ILE A 208 -0.34 -7.31 2.96
N TRP A 209 -0.70 -6.08 3.37
CA TRP A 209 0.00 -5.39 4.44
C TRP A 209 -0.14 -6.08 5.80
N VAL A 210 -1.33 -6.62 6.11
CA VAL A 210 -1.55 -7.41 7.32
C VAL A 210 -0.64 -8.66 7.31
N TRP A 211 -0.57 -9.36 6.16
CA TRP A 211 0.33 -10.49 5.99
C TRP A 211 1.80 -10.07 6.08
N LEU A 212 2.18 -8.98 5.42
CA LEU A 212 3.54 -8.42 5.47
C LEU A 212 3.99 -8.17 6.91
N GLY A 213 3.15 -7.51 7.70
CA GLY A 213 3.44 -7.22 9.10
C GLY A 213 3.58 -8.50 9.95
N ALA A 214 2.69 -9.46 9.76
CA ALA A 214 2.73 -10.75 10.46
C ALA A 214 3.98 -11.56 10.09
N LEU A 215 4.30 -11.68 8.80
CA LEU A 215 5.47 -12.42 8.32
C LEU A 215 6.77 -11.75 8.76
N THR A 216 6.88 -10.42 8.61
CA THR A 216 8.06 -9.68 9.07
C THR A 216 8.29 -9.90 10.57
N ALA A 217 7.24 -9.77 11.40
CA ALA A 217 7.33 -10.03 12.82
C ALA A 217 7.69 -11.49 13.13
N HIS A 218 7.13 -12.44 12.40
CA HIS A 218 7.44 -13.87 12.53
C HIS A 218 8.94 -14.14 12.31
N PHE A 219 9.48 -13.70 11.18
CA PHE A 219 10.90 -13.93 10.87
C PHE A 219 11.83 -13.17 11.81
N MET A 220 11.45 -11.97 12.28
CA MET A 220 12.22 -11.25 13.29
C MET A 220 12.27 -11.97 14.64
N THR A 221 11.20 -12.66 15.03
CA THR A 221 11.12 -13.37 16.33
C THR A 221 11.72 -14.76 16.26
N SER A 222 11.58 -15.47 15.15
CA SER A 222 12.17 -16.81 14.94
C SER A 222 13.71 -16.78 14.90
N GLU A 223 14.30 -15.67 14.44
CA GLU A 223 15.75 -15.46 14.35
C GLU A 223 16.42 -15.10 15.71
N GLY A 224 15.69 -15.19 16.82
CA GLY A 224 16.25 -14.99 18.17
C GLY A 224 16.54 -13.53 18.57
N LEU A 225 15.90 -12.55 17.94
CA LEU A 225 15.97 -11.13 18.37
C LEU A 225 15.29 -10.89 19.73
N THR A 226 14.55 -11.88 20.23
CA THR A 226 13.82 -11.83 21.51
C THR A 226 14.45 -12.66 22.62
N SER A 227 15.57 -13.35 22.39
CA SER A 227 16.26 -14.06 23.45
C SER A 227 16.94 -13.07 24.40
N SER A 228 16.29 -12.81 25.53
CA SER A 228 16.97 -12.23 26.70
C SER A 228 18.19 -13.08 27.03
N PRO A 229 19.33 -12.49 27.43
CA PRO A 229 20.40 -13.28 28.00
C PRO A 229 19.84 -13.98 29.24
N SER A 230 19.85 -15.33 29.22
CA SER A 230 19.60 -16.12 30.43
C SER A 230 20.58 -15.67 31.47
N SER A 231 20.08 -15.07 32.55
CA SER A 231 20.88 -14.82 33.78
C SER A 231 21.41 -16.17 34.29
N SER A 232 22.66 -16.42 34.05
CA SER A 232 23.46 -17.39 34.80
C SER A 232 24.15 -16.68 35.94
#